data_cda6212f4b9dae1e6fcf7aa2a2d4b128
#
_entry.id   cda6212f4b9dae1e6fcf7aa2a2d4b128
#
_cell.length_a   1.000
_cell.length_b   1.000
_cell.length_c   1.000
_cell.angle_alpha   90.00
_cell.angle_beta   90.00
_cell.angle_gamma   90.00
#
_symmetry.space_group_name_H-M   'P 1'
#
loop_
_entity.id
_entity.type
_entity.pdbx_description
1 polymer ?
#
loop_
_entity_poly.entity_id
_entity_poly.type
_entity_poly.pdbx_seq_one_letter_code
_entity_poly.pdbx_strand_id
1 'polypeptide(L)'
;MAVKKKYEINPDTLVLEQVEHDLRYWLRQTGIYVLSGIVLGIIFLYLFLAFFPSPREKQLLREKEALQSQMETLNRQVDQMQIVMADLQQRDDNLYRVLFGAEPIPLSIRQGTQRKISYYEELAQMTNSQLSADLALKVDVLEKELYVQAKSYDEVLEMAKTQEIRMENIPAIQPVLNKDLKRVASGFGVRIDPVYHVRKFHQGMDFTAPTGTEIFATGNATVKFTGWKQGYGNTVVLDHGFGYETLYAHLYKSLVRKGQKVRRSDIIALVGNTGKSTGPHLHYEVRLHGKPVDPRNYYFYDLSPEEYDQMIQLSNNFGQMLD
;
A
#
# COMPACT_ATOMS: atom_id res chain seq x y z
N MET A 1 -41.59 -58.55 54.78
CA MET A 1 -40.68 -57.56 55.35
C MET A 1 -41.25 -57.10 56.69
N ALA A 2 -40.52 -57.34 57.80
CA ALA A 2 -40.98 -56.98 59.15
C ALA A 2 -40.90 -55.43 59.29
N VAL A 3 -42.05 -54.84 59.51
CA VAL A 3 -42.14 -53.35 59.75
C VAL A 3 -41.49 -53.11 61.13
N LYS A 4 -40.34 -52.44 61.16
CA LYS A 4 -39.71 -52.02 62.41
C LYS A 4 -40.66 -51.01 63.10
N LYS A 5 -41.25 -51.41 64.14
CA LYS A 5 -42.10 -50.53 65.00
C LYS A 5 -41.20 -49.56 65.73
N LYS A 6 -41.41 -48.30 65.62
CA LYS A 6 -40.71 -47.25 66.37
C LYS A 6 -41.48 -46.93 67.66
N TYR A 7 -40.73 -46.92 68.77
CA TYR A 7 -41.28 -46.61 70.07
C TYR A 7 -40.60 -45.34 70.58
N GLU A 8 -41.42 -44.46 71.12
CA GLU A 8 -40.90 -43.23 71.80
C GLU A 8 -41.34 -43.27 73.28
N ILE A 9 -40.51 -42.78 74.19
CA ILE A 9 -40.88 -42.72 75.60
C ILE A 9 -41.76 -41.49 75.77
N ASN A 10 -42.98 -41.64 76.22
CA ASN A 10 -43.86 -40.58 76.60
C ASN A 10 -43.28 -39.88 77.83
N PRO A 11 -42.96 -38.61 77.81
CA PRO A 11 -42.26 -37.94 78.91
C PRO A 11 -43.09 -37.83 80.20
N ASP A 12 -44.42 -37.88 80.08
CA ASP A 12 -45.32 -37.75 81.23
C ASP A 12 -45.63 -39.12 81.96
N THR A 13 -45.60 -40.21 81.21
CA THR A 13 -45.93 -41.55 81.75
C THR A 13 -44.74 -42.49 81.87
N LEU A 14 -43.58 -42.14 81.30
CA LEU A 14 -42.34 -42.94 81.19
C LEU A 14 -42.53 -44.34 80.59
N VAL A 15 -43.61 -44.50 79.79
CA VAL A 15 -43.92 -45.80 79.13
C VAL A 15 -43.59 -45.67 77.63
N LEU A 16 -43.07 -46.78 77.05
CA LEU A 16 -42.83 -46.86 75.65
C LEU A 16 -44.13 -46.96 74.87
N GLU A 17 -44.51 -45.88 74.17
CA GLU A 17 -45.70 -45.89 73.31
C GLU A 17 -45.29 -46.11 71.86
N GLN A 18 -46.06 -46.91 71.13
CA GLN A 18 -45.85 -47.13 69.73
C GLN A 18 -46.31 -45.90 68.96
N VAL A 19 -45.39 -45.22 68.23
CA VAL A 19 -45.74 -44.11 67.41
C VAL A 19 -46.45 -44.57 66.14
N GLU A 20 -47.77 -44.43 66.14
CA GLU A 20 -48.55 -44.60 64.92
C GLU A 20 -48.56 -43.33 64.12
N HIS A 21 -47.84 -43.33 63.01
CA HIS A 21 -47.85 -42.14 62.15
C HIS A 21 -49.14 -42.18 61.30
N ASP A 22 -50.01 -41.17 61.41
CA ASP A 22 -51.18 -40.97 60.60
C ASP A 22 -50.84 -40.91 59.10
N LEU A 23 -51.72 -41.30 58.23
CA LEU A 23 -51.61 -41.29 56.78
C LEU A 23 -51.18 -39.88 56.31
N ARG A 24 -51.64 -38.81 56.99
CA ARG A 24 -51.28 -37.43 56.75
C ARG A 24 -49.79 -37.11 56.96
N TYR A 25 -49.14 -37.76 57.92
CA TYR A 25 -47.72 -37.62 58.17
C TYR A 25 -46.89 -38.24 57.00
N TRP A 26 -47.29 -39.40 56.56
CA TRP A 26 -46.62 -40.07 55.41
C TRP A 26 -46.83 -39.29 54.11
N LEU A 27 -48.01 -38.79 53.85
CA LEU A 27 -48.29 -37.93 52.69
C LEU A 27 -47.51 -36.61 52.74
N ARG A 28 -47.41 -36.00 53.90
CA ARG A 28 -46.59 -34.77 54.05
C ARG A 28 -45.09 -35.04 53.83
N GLN A 29 -44.58 -36.14 54.38
CA GLN A 29 -43.15 -36.47 54.26
C GLN A 29 -42.77 -36.88 52.83
N THR A 30 -43.57 -37.70 52.17
CA THR A 30 -43.43 -38.02 50.76
C THR A 30 -43.57 -36.78 49.90
N GLY A 31 -44.52 -35.89 50.19
CA GLY A 31 -44.64 -34.63 49.49
C GLY A 31 -43.38 -33.74 49.59
N ILE A 32 -42.77 -33.66 50.78
CA ILE A 32 -41.51 -32.93 50.96
C ILE A 32 -40.36 -33.53 50.14
N TYR A 33 -40.21 -34.87 50.13
CA TYR A 33 -39.19 -35.53 49.34
C TYR A 33 -39.39 -35.38 47.81
N VAL A 34 -40.63 -35.46 47.35
CA VAL A 34 -40.98 -35.23 45.95
C VAL A 34 -40.68 -33.79 45.57
N LEU A 35 -41.12 -32.83 46.42
CA LEU A 35 -40.85 -31.39 46.16
C LEU A 35 -39.35 -31.09 46.13
N SER A 36 -38.58 -31.62 47.12
CA SER A 36 -37.12 -31.46 47.16
C SER A 36 -36.46 -32.10 45.96
N GLY A 37 -36.93 -33.27 45.50
CA GLY A 37 -36.43 -33.91 44.28
C GLY A 37 -36.68 -33.09 43.02
N ILE A 38 -37.87 -32.48 42.92
CA ILE A 38 -38.21 -31.59 41.81
C ILE A 38 -37.32 -30.36 41.82
N VAL A 39 -37.11 -29.71 42.97
CA VAL A 39 -36.27 -28.53 43.10
C VAL A 39 -34.82 -28.85 42.72
N LEU A 40 -34.26 -29.97 43.23
CA LEU A 40 -32.92 -30.45 42.87
C LEU A 40 -32.82 -30.78 41.37
N GLY A 41 -33.85 -31.39 40.80
CA GLY A 41 -33.93 -31.70 39.38
C GLY A 41 -33.91 -30.43 38.50
N ILE A 42 -34.65 -29.42 38.92
CA ILE A 42 -34.65 -28.10 38.20
C ILE A 42 -33.26 -27.43 38.31
N ILE A 43 -32.65 -27.42 39.50
CA ILE A 43 -31.31 -26.88 39.68
C ILE A 43 -30.31 -27.65 38.81
N PHE A 44 -30.35 -28.95 38.82
CA PHE A 44 -29.47 -29.79 38.01
C PHE A 44 -29.69 -29.53 36.51
N LEU A 45 -30.93 -29.44 36.05
CA LEU A 45 -31.28 -29.14 34.68
C LEU A 45 -30.74 -27.76 34.27
N TYR A 46 -30.92 -26.75 35.16
CA TYR A 46 -30.39 -25.40 34.92
C TYR A 46 -28.86 -25.40 34.80
N LEU A 47 -28.17 -26.07 35.73
CA LEU A 47 -26.71 -26.20 35.67
C LEU A 47 -26.27 -26.97 34.42
N PHE A 48 -26.98 -28.06 34.10
CA PHE A 48 -26.69 -28.83 32.87
C PHE A 48 -26.81 -27.95 31.62
N LEU A 49 -27.91 -27.22 31.47
CA LEU A 49 -28.11 -26.32 30.33
C LEU A 49 -27.12 -25.14 30.31
N ALA A 50 -26.67 -24.66 31.48
CA ALA A 50 -25.67 -23.61 31.60
C ALA A 50 -24.25 -24.06 31.19
N PHE A 51 -23.88 -25.32 31.54
CA PHE A 51 -22.53 -25.85 31.27
C PHE A 51 -22.42 -26.65 29.97
N PHE A 52 -23.54 -27.19 29.47
CA PHE A 52 -23.53 -27.97 28.23
C PHE A 52 -24.33 -27.24 27.14
N PRO A 53 -23.64 -26.52 26.23
CA PRO A 53 -24.33 -25.85 25.14
C PRO A 53 -25.10 -26.85 24.26
N SER A 54 -26.29 -26.47 23.86
CA SER A 54 -27.17 -27.29 23.03
C SER A 54 -26.50 -27.63 21.68
N PRO A 55 -26.86 -28.74 21.02
CA PRO A 55 -26.33 -29.08 19.71
C PRO A 55 -26.50 -27.93 18.70
N ARG A 56 -27.60 -27.19 18.77
CA ARG A 56 -27.90 -26.02 17.94
C ARG A 56 -26.96 -24.85 18.23
N GLU A 57 -26.67 -24.61 19.50
CA GLU A 57 -25.73 -23.57 19.93
C GLU A 57 -24.30 -23.87 19.47
N LYS A 58 -23.85 -25.13 19.59
CA LYS A 58 -22.57 -25.59 19.04
C LYS A 58 -22.50 -25.40 17.51
N GLN A 59 -23.57 -25.66 16.80
CA GLN A 59 -23.67 -25.47 15.37
C GLN A 59 -23.55 -23.99 15.03
N LEU A 60 -24.30 -23.10 15.70
CA LEU A 60 -24.25 -21.64 15.51
C LEU A 60 -22.85 -21.07 15.82
N LEU A 61 -22.18 -21.56 16.87
CA LEU A 61 -20.81 -21.17 17.18
C LEU A 61 -19.84 -21.54 16.06
N ARG A 62 -19.93 -22.78 15.53
CA ARG A 62 -19.11 -23.21 14.38
C ARG A 62 -19.39 -22.41 13.12
N GLU A 63 -20.65 -22.14 12.82
CA GLU A 63 -21.05 -21.29 11.68
C GLU A 63 -20.50 -19.88 11.85
N LYS A 64 -20.57 -19.30 13.04
CA LYS A 64 -19.99 -18.00 13.37
C LYS A 64 -18.48 -17.99 13.17
N GLU A 65 -17.76 -18.98 13.70
CA GLU A 65 -16.31 -19.11 13.55
C GLU A 65 -15.91 -19.27 12.08
N ALA A 66 -16.65 -20.08 11.33
CA ALA A 66 -16.43 -20.28 9.90
C ALA A 66 -16.64 -18.97 9.11
N LEU A 67 -17.73 -18.24 9.41
CA LEU A 67 -17.99 -16.93 8.79
C LEU A 67 -16.91 -15.90 9.14
N GLN A 68 -16.46 -15.84 10.38
CA GLN A 68 -15.36 -14.98 10.78
C GLN A 68 -14.07 -15.28 10.01
N SER A 69 -13.70 -16.58 9.92
CA SER A 69 -12.53 -16.99 9.15
C SER A 69 -12.65 -16.68 7.66
N GLN A 70 -13.84 -16.81 7.08
CA GLN A 70 -14.10 -16.38 5.69
C GLN A 70 -13.96 -14.88 5.52
N MET A 71 -14.49 -14.08 6.45
CA MET A 71 -14.37 -12.63 6.43
C MET A 71 -12.92 -12.16 6.54
N GLU A 72 -12.12 -12.78 7.43
CA GLU A 72 -10.69 -12.50 7.54
C GLU A 72 -9.92 -12.87 6.27
N THR A 73 -10.31 -13.95 5.61
CA THR A 73 -9.73 -14.37 4.34
C THR A 73 -10.05 -13.37 3.24
N LEU A 74 -11.32 -12.95 3.14
CA LEU A 74 -11.76 -11.92 2.20
C LEU A 74 -11.06 -10.59 2.45
N ASN A 75 -10.91 -10.18 3.72
CA ASN A 75 -10.19 -8.94 4.06
C ASN A 75 -8.74 -9.00 3.56
N ARG A 76 -8.04 -10.11 3.79
CA ARG A 76 -6.67 -10.30 3.26
C ARG A 76 -6.61 -10.24 1.73
N GLN A 77 -7.60 -10.81 1.03
CA GLN A 77 -7.67 -10.73 -0.43
C GLN A 77 -7.89 -9.30 -0.92
N VAL A 78 -8.77 -8.54 -0.25
CA VAL A 78 -8.99 -7.11 -0.56
C VAL A 78 -7.73 -6.29 -0.30
N ASP A 79 -7.02 -6.52 0.81
CA ASP A 79 -5.74 -5.85 1.10
C ASP A 79 -4.70 -6.13 0.00
N GLN A 80 -4.62 -7.38 -0.49
CA GLN A 80 -3.75 -7.73 -1.62
C GLN A 80 -4.17 -7.01 -2.91
N MET A 81 -5.47 -6.92 -3.19
CA MET A 81 -5.97 -6.17 -4.36
C MET A 81 -5.65 -4.68 -4.25
N GLN A 82 -5.71 -4.08 -3.06
CA GLN A 82 -5.31 -2.70 -2.83
C GLN A 82 -3.81 -2.47 -3.12
N ILE A 83 -2.95 -3.40 -2.73
CA ILE A 83 -1.50 -3.34 -3.04
C ILE A 83 -1.29 -3.36 -4.55
N VAL A 84 -1.95 -4.30 -5.25
CA VAL A 84 -1.87 -4.37 -6.73
C VAL A 84 -2.43 -3.11 -7.37
N MET A 85 -3.53 -2.56 -6.84
CA MET A 85 -4.10 -1.32 -7.34
C MET A 85 -3.15 -0.14 -7.17
N ALA A 86 -2.48 -0.02 -6.01
CA ALA A 86 -1.49 1.02 -5.76
C ALA A 86 -0.31 0.92 -6.75
N ASP A 87 0.18 -0.29 -7.04
CA ASP A 87 1.22 -0.52 -8.05
C ASP A 87 0.75 -0.10 -9.45
N LEU A 88 -0.48 -0.48 -9.86
CA LEU A 88 -1.07 -0.07 -11.13
C LEU A 88 -1.21 1.47 -11.22
N GLN A 89 -1.64 2.13 -10.15
CA GLN A 89 -1.74 3.59 -10.09
C GLN A 89 -0.36 4.24 -10.19
N GLN A 90 0.64 3.70 -9.52
CA GLN A 90 2.02 4.20 -9.59
C GLN A 90 2.58 4.06 -11.01
N ARG A 91 2.34 2.93 -11.68
CA ARG A 91 2.76 2.73 -13.08
C ARG A 91 2.00 3.65 -14.03
N ASP A 92 0.71 3.85 -13.82
CA ASP A 92 -0.10 4.77 -14.62
C ASP A 92 0.44 6.21 -14.51
N ASP A 93 0.64 6.70 -13.29
CA ASP A 93 1.10 8.07 -13.05
C ASP A 93 2.56 8.28 -13.46
N ASN A 94 3.43 7.29 -13.25
CA ASN A 94 4.87 7.44 -13.41
C ASN A 94 5.40 6.97 -14.78
N LEU A 95 4.68 6.10 -15.47
CA LEU A 95 5.08 5.59 -16.77
C LEU A 95 4.12 6.03 -17.88
N TYR A 96 2.86 5.58 -17.82
CA TYR A 96 1.95 5.74 -18.96
C TYR A 96 1.55 7.20 -19.15
N ARG A 97 1.17 7.92 -18.09
CA ARG A 97 0.79 9.32 -18.20
C ARG A 97 1.97 10.20 -18.55
N VAL A 98 3.14 9.93 -18.01
CA VAL A 98 4.39 10.62 -18.36
C VAL A 98 4.71 10.42 -19.84
N LEU A 99 4.64 9.19 -20.34
CA LEU A 99 4.89 8.87 -21.75
C LEU A 99 4.03 9.70 -22.69
N PHE A 100 2.78 9.93 -22.31
CA PHE A 100 1.83 10.70 -23.11
C PHE A 100 1.74 12.18 -22.71
N GLY A 101 2.54 12.63 -21.72
CA GLY A 101 2.57 14.02 -21.23
C GLY A 101 1.27 14.43 -20.55
N ALA A 102 0.57 13.46 -19.95
CA ALA A 102 -0.59 13.71 -19.12
C ALA A 102 -0.16 13.93 -17.66
N GLU A 103 -0.92 14.76 -16.94
CA GLU A 103 -0.68 14.97 -15.51
C GLU A 103 -1.18 13.75 -14.71
N PRO A 104 -0.52 13.42 -13.56
CA PRO A 104 -0.98 12.40 -12.64
C PRO A 104 -2.41 12.67 -12.16
N ILE A 105 -3.20 11.61 -11.95
CA ILE A 105 -4.55 11.76 -11.42
C ILE A 105 -4.48 12.09 -9.93
N PRO A 106 -5.06 13.22 -9.47
CA PRO A 106 -5.07 13.58 -8.05
C PRO A 106 -5.69 12.49 -7.17
N LEU A 107 -5.10 12.22 -6.01
CA LEU A 107 -5.59 11.23 -5.03
C LEU A 107 -7.05 11.48 -4.62
N SER A 108 -7.48 12.75 -4.55
CA SER A 108 -8.86 13.12 -4.26
C SER A 108 -9.87 12.58 -5.27
N ILE A 109 -9.47 12.43 -6.54
CA ILE A 109 -10.30 11.83 -7.59
C ILE A 109 -10.31 10.31 -7.43
N ARG A 110 -9.15 9.69 -7.15
CA ARG A 110 -9.01 8.24 -6.99
C ARG A 110 -9.80 7.71 -5.80
N GLN A 111 -9.66 8.34 -4.64
CA GLN A 111 -10.23 7.85 -3.37
C GLN A 111 -11.66 8.34 -3.07
N GLY A 112 -12.12 9.39 -3.73
CA GLY A 112 -13.46 9.91 -3.54
C GLY A 112 -13.69 10.74 -2.29
N THR A 113 -14.92 11.21 -2.12
CA THR A 113 -15.30 12.13 -1.03
C THR A 113 -15.56 11.38 0.27
N GLN A 114 -15.18 11.95 1.42
CA GLN A 114 -15.41 11.49 2.80
C GLN A 114 -16.87 11.09 3.17
N ARG A 115 -17.82 11.34 2.28
CA ARG A 115 -19.25 11.11 2.54
C ARG A 115 -19.63 9.65 2.83
N LYS A 116 -18.83 8.69 2.30
CA LYS A 116 -19.10 7.26 2.52
C LYS A 116 -18.54 6.74 3.85
N ILE A 117 -17.53 7.37 4.40
CA ILE A 117 -16.91 6.95 5.68
C ILE A 117 -17.94 7.00 6.80
N SER A 118 -18.70 8.11 6.93
CA SER A 118 -19.73 8.26 7.96
C SER A 118 -20.86 7.22 7.86
N TYR A 119 -21.23 6.82 6.64
CA TYR A 119 -22.21 5.76 6.41
C TYR A 119 -21.74 4.41 6.94
N TYR A 120 -20.48 4.04 6.69
CA TYR A 120 -19.92 2.76 7.16
C TYR A 120 -19.65 2.76 8.67
N GLU A 121 -19.30 3.91 9.26
CA GLU A 121 -19.21 4.07 10.71
C GLU A 121 -20.58 3.85 11.39
N GLU A 122 -21.64 4.39 10.80
CA GLU A 122 -23.01 4.16 11.27
C GLU A 122 -23.42 2.69 11.11
N LEU A 123 -23.10 2.07 9.98
CA LEU A 123 -23.36 0.64 9.73
C LEU A 123 -22.61 -0.27 10.72
N ALA A 124 -21.38 0.06 11.07
CA ALA A 124 -20.60 -0.68 12.06
C ALA A 124 -21.23 -0.66 13.45
N GLN A 125 -21.83 0.49 13.83
CA GLN A 125 -22.56 0.62 15.10
C GLN A 125 -23.86 -0.20 15.10
N MET A 126 -24.59 -0.23 13.97
CA MET A 126 -25.85 -0.95 13.85
C MET A 126 -25.70 -2.48 13.83
N THR A 127 -24.65 -2.99 13.23
CA THR A 127 -24.47 -4.44 13.01
C THR A 127 -23.58 -5.12 14.04
N ASN A 128 -22.99 -4.38 14.97
CA ASN A 128 -21.99 -4.88 15.93
C ASN A 128 -20.81 -5.65 15.27
N SER A 129 -20.57 -5.41 13.98
CA SER A 129 -19.55 -6.08 13.16
C SER A 129 -18.67 -5.05 12.46
N GLN A 130 -17.73 -4.53 13.21
CA GLN A 130 -16.72 -3.59 12.70
C GLN A 130 -15.96 -4.15 11.49
N LEU A 131 -15.66 -5.46 11.50
CA LEU A 131 -14.94 -6.14 10.42
C LEU A 131 -15.71 -6.12 9.09
N SER A 132 -17.02 -6.33 9.12
CA SER A 132 -17.84 -6.33 7.89
C SER A 132 -18.01 -4.91 7.32
N ALA A 133 -18.16 -3.90 8.17
CA ALA A 133 -18.24 -2.51 7.75
C ALA A 133 -16.91 -2.01 7.14
N ASP A 134 -15.78 -2.36 7.77
CA ASP A 134 -14.44 -2.04 7.26
C ASP A 134 -14.18 -2.70 5.90
N LEU A 135 -14.51 -3.99 5.78
CA LEU A 135 -14.38 -4.71 4.51
C LEU A 135 -15.26 -4.09 3.42
N ALA A 136 -16.50 -3.73 3.72
CA ALA A 136 -17.40 -3.09 2.76
C ALA A 136 -16.87 -1.72 2.30
N LEU A 137 -16.32 -0.92 3.23
CA LEU A 137 -15.67 0.35 2.90
C LEU A 137 -14.46 0.15 1.98
N LYS A 138 -13.59 -0.84 2.28
CA LYS A 138 -12.43 -1.15 1.45
C LYS A 138 -12.83 -1.57 0.03
N VAL A 139 -13.88 -2.39 -0.10
CA VAL A 139 -14.41 -2.83 -1.40
C VAL A 139 -14.95 -1.63 -2.19
N ASP A 140 -15.71 -0.73 -1.57
CA ASP A 140 -16.23 0.47 -2.22
C ASP A 140 -15.12 1.42 -2.72
N VAL A 141 -14.07 1.58 -1.91
CA VAL A 141 -12.89 2.38 -2.30
C VAL A 141 -12.20 1.72 -3.49
N LEU A 142 -11.98 0.41 -3.42
CA LEU A 142 -11.32 -0.35 -4.49
C LEU A 142 -12.14 -0.33 -5.79
N GLU A 143 -13.47 -0.46 -5.72
CA GLU A 143 -14.35 -0.34 -6.89
C GLU A 143 -14.19 1.01 -7.58
N LYS A 144 -14.17 2.08 -6.79
CA LYS A 144 -13.96 3.42 -7.33
C LYS A 144 -12.56 3.61 -7.94
N GLU A 145 -11.53 3.13 -7.25
CA GLU A 145 -10.16 3.19 -7.76
C GLU A 145 -10.02 2.41 -9.07
N LEU A 146 -10.64 1.23 -9.17
CA LEU A 146 -10.71 0.45 -10.40
C LEU A 146 -11.41 1.21 -11.53
N TYR A 147 -12.54 1.84 -11.25
CA TYR A 147 -13.27 2.64 -12.24
C TYR A 147 -12.41 3.80 -12.77
N VAL A 148 -11.76 4.54 -11.84
CA VAL A 148 -10.88 5.66 -12.22
C VAL A 148 -9.69 5.14 -13.02
N GLN A 149 -9.10 4.00 -12.62
CA GLN A 149 -7.98 3.40 -13.32
C GLN A 149 -8.37 2.91 -14.73
N ALA A 150 -9.54 2.31 -14.89
CA ALA A 150 -10.06 1.91 -16.20
C ALA A 150 -10.26 3.13 -17.12
N LYS A 151 -10.80 4.23 -16.59
CA LYS A 151 -10.93 5.49 -17.34
C LYS A 151 -9.58 6.11 -17.70
N SER A 152 -8.60 6.03 -16.78
CA SER A 152 -7.24 6.45 -17.08
C SER A 152 -6.66 5.70 -18.28
N TYR A 153 -6.84 4.39 -18.31
CA TYR A 153 -6.35 3.58 -19.43
C TYR A 153 -7.07 3.88 -20.75
N ASP A 154 -8.38 4.18 -20.73
CA ASP A 154 -9.10 4.66 -21.92
C ASP A 154 -8.46 5.95 -22.46
N GLU A 155 -8.14 6.91 -21.57
CA GLU A 155 -7.47 8.16 -21.94
C GLU A 155 -6.05 7.91 -22.49
N VAL A 156 -5.29 7.05 -21.83
CA VAL A 156 -3.94 6.64 -22.28
C VAL A 156 -3.98 6.00 -23.65
N LEU A 157 -4.96 5.14 -23.93
CA LEU A 157 -5.14 4.51 -25.25
C LEU A 157 -5.46 5.54 -26.36
N GLU A 158 -6.33 6.52 -26.07
CA GLU A 158 -6.62 7.58 -27.05
C GLU A 158 -5.39 8.47 -27.31
N MET A 159 -4.62 8.76 -26.26
CA MET A 159 -3.34 9.46 -26.40
C MET A 159 -2.33 8.64 -27.21
N ALA A 160 -2.28 7.32 -27.04
CA ALA A 160 -1.39 6.42 -27.76
C ALA A 160 -1.66 6.40 -29.28
N LYS A 161 -2.93 6.47 -29.70
CA LYS A 161 -3.33 6.50 -31.11
C LYS A 161 -2.82 7.73 -31.89
N THR A 162 -2.50 8.80 -31.17
CA THR A 162 -2.07 10.08 -31.76
C THR A 162 -0.56 10.32 -31.74
N GLN A 163 0.29 9.35 -31.35
CA GLN A 163 1.61 9.66 -30.78
C GLN A 163 2.87 9.01 -31.34
N GLU A 164 2.89 8.50 -32.53
CA GLU A 164 4.13 7.97 -33.12
C GLU A 164 5.29 9.02 -33.11
N ILE A 165 4.95 10.28 -33.40
CA ILE A 165 5.93 11.39 -33.44
C ILE A 165 6.39 11.83 -32.05
N ARG A 166 5.51 11.77 -31.05
CA ARG A 166 5.86 12.26 -29.69
C ARG A 166 6.80 11.28 -28.98
N MET A 167 6.66 9.98 -29.23
CA MET A 167 7.47 8.94 -28.59
C MET A 167 8.97 9.02 -28.94
N GLU A 168 9.31 9.54 -30.12
CA GLU A 168 10.70 9.72 -30.50
C GLU A 168 11.38 10.85 -29.71
N ASN A 169 10.61 11.86 -29.32
CA ASN A 169 11.15 13.05 -28.67
C ASN A 169 11.22 12.96 -27.16
N ILE A 170 10.29 12.26 -26.51
CA ILE A 170 10.29 12.15 -25.05
C ILE A 170 11.58 11.48 -24.56
N PRO A 171 12.21 11.98 -23.45
CA PRO A 171 13.30 11.26 -22.79
C PRO A 171 12.83 9.85 -22.42
N ALA A 172 13.54 8.82 -22.85
CA ALA A 172 13.06 7.44 -22.69
C ALA A 172 14.16 6.42 -22.38
N ILE A 173 15.42 6.87 -22.31
CA ILE A 173 16.58 6.05 -22.00
C ILE A 173 17.42 6.69 -20.90
N GLN A 174 18.28 5.90 -20.26
CA GLN A 174 19.26 6.43 -19.33
C GLN A 174 20.32 7.26 -20.04
N PRO A 175 20.80 8.35 -19.44
CA PRO A 175 21.76 9.26 -20.07
C PRO A 175 23.18 8.68 -20.16
N VAL A 176 23.47 7.58 -19.44
CA VAL A 176 24.74 6.85 -19.46
C VAL A 176 24.48 5.36 -19.51
N LEU A 177 25.38 4.57 -20.10
CA LEU A 177 25.28 3.12 -20.09
C LEU A 177 25.33 2.60 -18.65
N ASN A 178 24.26 1.95 -18.20
CA ASN A 178 24.08 1.47 -16.84
C ASN A 178 23.36 0.11 -16.79
N LYS A 179 23.79 -0.82 -17.63
CA LYS A 179 23.15 -2.15 -17.78
C LYS A 179 23.02 -2.93 -16.46
N ASP A 180 23.92 -2.72 -15.53
CA ASP A 180 23.94 -3.43 -14.23
C ASP A 180 23.27 -2.62 -13.12
N LEU A 181 22.68 -1.46 -13.41
CA LEU A 181 22.11 -0.50 -12.46
C LEU A 181 23.07 -0.02 -11.33
N LYS A 182 24.37 -0.27 -11.49
CA LYS A 182 25.42 0.03 -10.48
C LYS A 182 25.83 1.49 -10.44
N ARG A 183 25.41 2.29 -11.43
CA ARG A 183 25.83 3.70 -11.58
C ARG A 183 24.87 4.71 -10.94
N VAL A 184 23.76 4.28 -10.40
CA VAL A 184 22.83 5.17 -9.67
C VAL A 184 23.45 5.52 -8.33
N ALA A 185 23.84 6.77 -8.14
CA ALA A 185 24.40 7.26 -6.88
C ALA A 185 23.35 7.93 -6.01
N SER A 186 22.41 8.63 -6.61
CA SER A 186 21.51 9.48 -5.87
C SER A 186 20.23 9.78 -6.66
N GLY A 187 19.07 9.51 -6.06
CA GLY A 187 17.76 9.70 -6.68
C GLY A 187 17.21 11.11 -6.54
N PHE A 188 16.07 11.36 -7.16
CA PHE A 188 15.28 12.59 -7.09
C PHE A 188 14.59 12.73 -5.72
N GLY A 189 14.45 13.96 -5.21
CA GLY A 189 13.66 14.23 -4.03
C GLY A 189 14.44 14.89 -2.88
N VAL A 190 13.81 14.97 -1.69
CA VAL A 190 14.40 15.59 -0.50
C VAL A 190 15.44 14.67 0.12
N ARG A 191 16.64 15.18 0.32
CA ARG A 191 17.76 14.48 0.94
C ARG A 191 18.68 15.41 1.71
N ILE A 192 19.68 14.88 2.41
CA ILE A 192 20.65 15.66 3.16
C ILE A 192 21.82 16.04 2.21
N ASP A 193 22.06 17.34 2.03
CA ASP A 193 23.22 17.87 1.30
C ASP A 193 24.51 17.39 2.00
N PRO A 194 25.46 16.79 1.29
CA PRO A 194 26.67 16.21 1.90
C PRO A 194 27.66 17.29 2.39
N VAL A 195 27.56 18.51 1.85
CA VAL A 195 28.45 19.61 2.17
C VAL A 195 27.91 20.44 3.32
N TYR A 196 26.61 20.77 3.28
CA TYR A 196 26.00 21.67 4.26
C TYR A 196 25.20 20.93 5.34
N HIS A 197 25.00 19.61 5.23
CA HIS A 197 24.22 18.77 6.17
C HIS A 197 22.78 19.28 6.42
N VAL A 198 22.19 19.97 5.44
CA VAL A 198 20.81 20.46 5.47
C VAL A 198 19.94 19.68 4.50
N ARG A 199 18.64 19.64 4.78
CA ARG A 199 17.68 19.07 3.83
C ARG A 199 17.60 19.94 2.57
N LYS A 200 17.88 19.35 1.43
CA LYS A 200 17.80 19.99 0.11
C LYS A 200 17.02 19.12 -0.86
N PHE A 201 16.26 19.75 -1.72
CA PHE A 201 15.56 19.05 -2.78
C PHE A 201 16.50 18.84 -3.97
N HIS A 202 16.72 17.58 -4.35
CA HIS A 202 17.50 17.21 -5.52
C HIS A 202 16.59 17.16 -6.75
N GLN A 203 16.88 18.01 -7.74
CA GLN A 203 16.03 18.21 -8.93
C GLN A 203 16.27 17.17 -10.03
N GLY A 204 17.16 16.19 -9.81
CA GLY A 204 17.54 15.20 -10.80
C GLY A 204 17.97 13.87 -10.22
N MET A 205 18.76 13.17 -10.97
CA MET A 205 19.47 11.94 -10.59
C MET A 205 20.96 12.06 -10.87
N ASP A 206 21.77 11.48 -9.97
CA ASP A 206 23.20 11.43 -10.15
C ASP A 206 23.63 10.00 -10.58
N PHE A 207 24.45 9.95 -11.62
CA PHE A 207 25.04 8.74 -12.14
C PHE A 207 26.55 8.78 -11.96
N THR A 208 27.10 7.91 -11.11
CA THR A 208 28.55 7.75 -10.96
C THR A 208 29.15 7.17 -12.23
N ALA A 209 30.11 7.87 -12.80
CA ALA A 209 30.87 7.36 -13.95
C ALA A 209 32.24 8.02 -14.00
N PRO A 210 33.27 7.35 -14.51
CA PRO A 210 34.60 7.93 -14.72
C PRO A 210 34.52 9.17 -15.63
N THR A 211 35.38 10.15 -15.39
CA THR A 211 35.54 11.29 -16.30
C THR A 211 35.85 10.81 -17.71
N GLY A 212 35.16 11.35 -18.71
CA GLY A 212 35.28 10.93 -20.10
C GLY A 212 34.28 9.85 -20.54
N THR A 213 33.43 9.33 -19.64
CA THR A 213 32.32 8.43 -20.01
C THR A 213 31.34 9.18 -20.92
N GLU A 214 30.88 8.54 -21.97
CA GLU A 214 29.93 9.08 -22.93
C GLU A 214 28.57 9.31 -22.30
N ILE A 215 27.96 10.45 -22.64
CA ILE A 215 26.61 10.85 -22.24
C ILE A 215 25.76 10.91 -23.49
N PHE A 216 24.58 10.30 -23.42
CA PHE A 216 23.66 10.16 -24.54
C PHE A 216 22.45 11.11 -24.43
N ALA A 217 21.98 11.60 -25.55
CA ALA A 217 20.67 12.27 -25.63
C ALA A 217 19.56 11.26 -25.32
N THR A 218 18.70 11.55 -24.36
CA THR A 218 17.68 10.62 -23.87
C THR A 218 16.43 10.57 -24.74
N GLY A 219 16.28 11.50 -25.68
CA GLY A 219 15.24 11.60 -26.71
C GLY A 219 15.71 12.47 -27.86
N ASN A 220 14.96 12.49 -28.97
CA ASN A 220 15.21 13.44 -30.04
C ASN A 220 14.99 14.85 -29.51
N ALA A 221 15.90 15.78 -29.86
CA ALA A 221 15.85 17.13 -29.29
C ALA A 221 16.62 18.15 -30.14
N THR A 222 16.45 19.40 -29.79
CA THR A 222 17.32 20.50 -30.21
C THR A 222 18.10 21.02 -29.02
N VAL A 223 19.41 21.22 -29.20
CA VAL A 223 20.27 21.76 -28.15
C VAL A 223 19.87 23.22 -27.84
N LYS A 224 19.22 23.39 -26.68
CA LYS A 224 18.75 24.70 -26.19
C LYS A 224 19.89 25.56 -25.63
N PHE A 225 20.81 24.89 -24.90
CA PHE A 225 21.94 25.56 -24.24
C PHE A 225 23.14 24.60 -24.16
N THR A 226 24.33 25.17 -24.29
CA THR A 226 25.61 24.54 -23.94
C THR A 226 26.55 25.59 -23.40
N GLY A 227 27.22 25.32 -22.28
CA GLY A 227 28.14 26.26 -21.64
C GLY A 227 28.19 26.11 -20.13
N TRP A 228 28.80 27.13 -19.47
CA TRP A 228 28.91 27.13 -18.01
C TRP A 228 27.64 27.65 -17.35
N LYS A 229 27.18 26.93 -16.31
CA LYS A 229 26.03 27.33 -15.48
C LYS A 229 26.40 27.24 -14.00
N GLN A 230 26.11 28.31 -13.25
CA GLN A 230 26.45 28.39 -11.83
C GLN A 230 25.88 27.19 -11.05
N GLY A 231 26.72 26.53 -10.26
CA GLY A 231 26.39 25.32 -9.53
C GLY A 231 26.53 24.02 -10.37
N TYR A 232 26.04 24.03 -11.60
CA TYR A 232 26.04 22.88 -12.51
C TYR A 232 27.35 22.66 -13.30
N GLY A 233 28.25 23.68 -13.34
CA GLY A 233 29.46 23.59 -14.16
C GLY A 233 29.15 23.62 -15.65
N ASN A 234 29.93 22.89 -16.44
CA ASN A 234 29.65 22.71 -17.87
C ASN A 234 28.35 21.93 -18.01
N THR A 235 27.44 22.47 -18.79
CA THR A 235 26.05 22.02 -18.88
C THR A 235 25.58 21.97 -20.32
N VAL A 236 24.82 20.93 -20.67
CA VAL A 236 24.01 20.85 -21.89
C VAL A 236 22.54 20.80 -21.47
N VAL A 237 21.69 21.56 -22.18
CA VAL A 237 20.23 21.48 -22.04
C VAL A 237 19.65 21.16 -23.41
N LEU A 238 18.84 20.12 -23.48
CA LEU A 238 18.10 19.70 -24.66
C LEU A 238 16.64 20.08 -24.53
N ASP A 239 16.06 20.59 -25.61
CA ASP A 239 14.62 20.82 -25.77
C ASP A 239 14.04 19.72 -26.67
N HIS A 240 13.20 18.87 -26.10
CA HIS A 240 12.56 17.75 -26.78
C HIS A 240 11.23 18.13 -27.42
N GLY A 241 10.78 19.38 -27.26
CA GLY A 241 9.40 19.74 -27.57
C GLY A 241 8.40 19.22 -26.53
N PHE A 242 7.11 19.43 -26.79
CA PHE A 242 6.02 18.99 -25.91
C PHE A 242 6.15 19.39 -24.42
N GLY A 243 6.93 20.43 -24.13
CA GLY A 243 7.23 20.91 -22.77
C GLY A 243 8.36 20.16 -22.06
N TYR A 244 9.00 19.17 -22.70
CA TYR A 244 10.11 18.44 -22.11
C TYR A 244 11.46 19.08 -22.38
N GLU A 245 12.24 19.21 -21.33
CA GLU A 245 13.66 19.58 -21.38
C GLU A 245 14.46 18.59 -20.54
N THR A 246 15.69 18.29 -20.98
CA THR A 246 16.66 17.56 -20.17
C THR A 246 17.91 18.38 -19.94
N LEU A 247 18.48 18.28 -18.74
CA LEU A 247 19.69 18.97 -18.32
C LEU A 247 20.75 17.94 -17.94
N TYR A 248 21.96 18.14 -18.47
CA TYR A 248 23.14 17.33 -18.23
C TYR A 248 24.23 18.23 -17.65
N ALA A 249 24.68 17.97 -16.43
CA ALA A 249 25.60 18.84 -15.71
C ALA A 249 26.88 18.13 -15.26
N HIS A 250 27.80 18.91 -14.69
CA HIS A 250 29.13 18.52 -14.23
C HIS A 250 30.02 17.95 -15.34
N LEU A 251 29.76 18.32 -16.60
CA LEU A 251 30.39 17.79 -17.80
C LEU A 251 31.88 18.12 -17.87
N TYR A 252 32.66 17.17 -18.36
CA TYR A 252 34.04 17.42 -18.77
C TYR A 252 34.06 18.27 -20.05
N LYS A 253 33.27 17.86 -21.06
CA LYS A 253 33.22 18.54 -22.37
C LYS A 253 31.86 18.30 -23.03
N SER A 254 31.26 19.34 -23.59
CA SER A 254 30.16 19.25 -24.55
C SER A 254 30.68 18.89 -25.94
N LEU A 255 30.00 17.98 -26.63
CA LEU A 255 30.31 17.57 -28.00
C LEU A 255 29.32 18.15 -29.03
N VAL A 256 28.33 18.90 -28.54
CA VAL A 256 27.27 19.53 -29.36
C VAL A 256 27.26 21.04 -29.19
N ARG A 257 26.63 21.74 -30.13
CA ARG A 257 26.49 23.20 -30.13
C ARG A 257 25.03 23.64 -30.08
N LYS A 258 24.76 24.81 -29.54
CA LYS A 258 23.39 25.38 -29.47
C LYS A 258 22.73 25.39 -30.85
N GLY A 259 21.47 24.98 -30.92
CA GLY A 259 20.67 24.90 -32.15
C GLY A 259 20.88 23.59 -32.93
N GLN A 260 21.82 22.72 -32.54
CA GLN A 260 22.03 21.41 -33.19
C GLN A 260 20.85 20.48 -32.84
N LYS A 261 20.36 19.78 -33.87
CA LYS A 261 19.41 18.67 -33.68
C LYS A 261 20.18 17.41 -33.33
N VAL A 262 19.71 16.70 -32.33
CA VAL A 262 20.26 15.41 -31.88
C VAL A 262 19.15 14.38 -31.87
N ARG A 263 19.51 13.11 -32.14
CA ARG A 263 18.61 11.98 -32.03
C ARG A 263 18.84 11.27 -30.68
N ARG A 264 17.85 10.53 -30.24
CA ARG A 264 18.02 9.62 -29.09
C ARG A 264 19.24 8.74 -29.31
N SER A 265 20.03 8.52 -28.25
CA SER A 265 21.29 7.78 -28.25
C SER A 265 22.48 8.49 -28.93
N ASP A 266 22.32 9.69 -29.47
CA ASP A 266 23.48 10.47 -29.92
C ASP A 266 24.36 10.84 -28.71
N ILE A 267 25.71 10.76 -28.90
CA ILE A 267 26.66 11.21 -27.88
C ILE A 267 26.70 12.73 -27.89
N ILE A 268 26.33 13.35 -26.76
CA ILE A 268 26.21 14.80 -26.62
C ILE A 268 27.29 15.45 -25.74
N ALA A 269 27.87 14.67 -24.83
CA ALA A 269 28.87 15.16 -23.88
C ALA A 269 29.67 14.04 -23.25
N LEU A 270 30.64 14.41 -22.43
CA LEU A 270 31.45 13.48 -21.62
C LEU A 270 31.28 13.83 -20.12
N VAL A 271 31.16 12.80 -19.28
CA VAL A 271 31.09 12.92 -17.82
C VAL A 271 32.34 13.64 -17.29
N GLY A 272 32.16 14.50 -16.32
CA GLY A 272 33.24 15.23 -15.66
C GLY A 272 33.05 15.41 -14.16
N ASN A 273 33.64 16.49 -13.65
CA ASN A 273 33.60 16.88 -12.24
C ASN A 273 33.67 18.41 -12.11
N THR A 274 32.93 19.14 -12.96
CA THR A 274 32.93 20.62 -13.00
C THR A 274 31.78 21.19 -12.19
N GLY A 275 31.93 22.44 -11.71
CA GLY A 275 30.94 23.12 -10.90
C GLY A 275 30.97 22.65 -9.44
N LYS A 276 29.79 22.59 -8.78
CA LYS A 276 29.66 22.09 -7.42
C LYS A 276 29.50 20.56 -7.46
N SER A 277 30.59 19.84 -7.30
CA SER A 277 30.64 18.38 -7.39
C SER A 277 31.72 17.82 -6.47
N THR A 278 31.43 16.73 -5.78
CA THR A 278 32.34 16.05 -4.86
C THR A 278 33.17 14.94 -5.52
N GLY A 279 32.81 14.53 -6.73
CA GLY A 279 33.50 13.50 -7.49
C GLY A 279 32.93 13.32 -8.89
N PRO A 280 33.59 12.56 -9.79
CA PRO A 280 33.13 12.38 -11.16
C PRO A 280 31.75 11.74 -11.22
N HIS A 281 30.76 12.47 -11.73
CA HIS A 281 29.41 11.98 -11.97
C HIS A 281 28.68 12.82 -13.02
N LEU A 282 27.57 12.31 -13.52
CA LEU A 282 26.58 13.06 -14.30
C LEU A 282 25.42 13.41 -13.38
N HIS A 283 25.10 14.69 -13.25
CA HIS A 283 23.81 15.15 -12.76
C HIS A 283 22.84 15.28 -13.93
N TYR A 284 21.71 14.58 -13.87
CA TYR A 284 20.70 14.53 -14.94
C TYR A 284 19.34 14.94 -14.43
N GLU A 285 18.72 15.92 -15.11
CA GLU A 285 17.36 16.35 -14.81
C GLU A 285 16.44 16.15 -16.00
N VAL A 286 15.19 15.78 -15.72
CA VAL A 286 14.05 15.90 -16.64
C VAL A 286 13.15 17.01 -16.13
N ARG A 287 12.76 17.91 -17.01
CA ARG A 287 11.85 19.01 -16.72
C ARG A 287 10.66 18.95 -17.64
N LEU A 288 9.46 19.10 -17.06
CA LEU A 288 8.21 19.20 -17.79
C LEU A 288 7.61 20.59 -17.50
N HIS A 289 7.37 21.37 -18.56
CA HIS A 289 6.91 22.76 -18.47
C HIS A 289 7.75 23.62 -17.49
N GLY A 290 9.08 23.41 -17.53
CA GLY A 290 10.06 24.12 -16.69
C GLY A 290 10.18 23.63 -15.26
N LYS A 291 9.34 22.68 -14.79
CA LYS A 291 9.41 22.09 -13.46
C LYS A 291 10.20 20.79 -13.49
N PRO A 292 11.15 20.56 -12.56
CA PRO A 292 11.83 19.27 -12.45
C PRO A 292 10.86 18.16 -12.06
N VAL A 293 10.98 17.05 -12.75
CA VAL A 293 10.20 15.82 -12.51
C VAL A 293 11.15 14.65 -12.29
N ASP A 294 10.67 13.59 -11.67
CA ASP A 294 11.48 12.43 -11.33
C ASP A 294 12.01 11.71 -12.59
N PRO A 295 13.33 11.69 -12.86
CA PRO A 295 13.88 11.08 -14.05
C PRO A 295 13.65 9.56 -14.14
N ARG A 296 13.40 8.87 -13.02
CA ARG A 296 13.14 7.44 -12.99
C ARG A 296 11.93 7.05 -13.84
N ASN A 297 10.98 7.94 -13.97
CA ASN A 297 9.77 7.72 -14.76
C ASN A 297 10.01 7.68 -16.28
N TYR A 298 11.25 7.90 -16.73
CA TYR A 298 11.62 8.11 -18.13
C TYR A 298 12.60 7.05 -18.68
N TYR A 299 12.75 5.87 -18.04
CA TYR A 299 13.69 4.83 -18.49
C TYR A 299 13.00 3.60 -19.06
N PHE A 300 11.81 3.76 -19.60
CA PHE A 300 10.94 2.68 -20.05
C PHE A 300 11.42 1.96 -21.33
N TYR A 301 12.39 2.50 -22.08
CA TYR A 301 13.01 1.78 -23.19
C TYR A 301 14.25 0.99 -22.80
N ASP A 302 14.87 1.33 -21.68
CA ASP A 302 16.14 0.71 -21.25
C ASP A 302 15.94 -0.37 -20.21
N LEU A 303 14.82 -0.35 -19.48
CA LEU A 303 14.58 -1.21 -18.33
C LEU A 303 13.35 -2.09 -18.53
N SER A 304 13.49 -3.37 -18.19
CA SER A 304 12.34 -4.25 -17.97
C SER A 304 11.58 -3.82 -16.71
N PRO A 305 10.34 -4.27 -16.50
CA PRO A 305 9.62 -4.00 -15.25
C PRO A 305 10.38 -4.40 -13.99
N GLU A 306 11.09 -5.52 -14.03
CA GLU A 306 11.89 -6.04 -12.91
C GLU A 306 13.12 -5.15 -12.65
N GLU A 307 13.82 -4.72 -13.72
CA GLU A 307 14.95 -3.79 -13.61
C GLU A 307 14.51 -2.42 -13.13
N TYR A 308 13.31 -1.97 -13.53
CA TYR A 308 12.71 -0.73 -13.04
C TYR A 308 12.48 -0.79 -11.52
N ASP A 309 11.85 -1.84 -11.02
CA ASP A 309 11.61 -2.04 -9.59
C ASP A 309 12.94 -2.10 -8.80
N GLN A 310 13.95 -2.76 -9.35
CA GLN A 310 15.29 -2.80 -8.77
C GLN A 310 15.93 -1.40 -8.72
N MET A 311 15.81 -0.62 -9.79
CA MET A 311 16.33 0.76 -9.86
C MET A 311 15.65 1.66 -8.81
N ILE A 312 14.33 1.53 -8.63
CA ILE A 312 13.59 2.26 -7.59
C ILE A 312 14.15 1.95 -6.21
N GLN A 313 14.36 0.67 -5.89
CA GLN A 313 14.93 0.24 -4.61
C GLN A 313 16.34 0.79 -4.40
N LEU A 314 17.21 0.68 -5.41
CA LEU A 314 18.57 1.21 -5.36
C LEU A 314 18.58 2.71 -5.16
N SER A 315 17.80 3.48 -5.93
CA SER A 315 17.76 4.93 -5.85
C SER A 315 17.22 5.47 -4.52
N ASN A 316 16.39 4.68 -3.82
CA ASN A 316 15.88 5.04 -2.49
C ASN A 316 16.87 4.71 -1.36
N ASN A 317 17.74 3.71 -1.56
CA ASN A 317 18.67 3.23 -0.55
C ASN A 317 20.03 3.98 -0.56
N PHE A 318 20.38 4.66 -1.65
CA PHE A 318 21.63 5.41 -1.74
C PHE A 318 21.46 6.86 -1.25
N GLY A 319 21.77 7.08 0.03
CA GLY A 319 21.75 8.40 0.68
C GLY A 319 23.00 9.26 0.41
N GLN A 320 23.89 8.91 -0.53
CA GLN A 320 25.07 9.71 -0.85
C GLN A 320 24.77 10.68 -1.98
N MET A 321 24.80 11.99 -1.66
CA MET A 321 24.81 13.05 -2.65
C MET A 321 26.23 13.25 -3.20
N LEU A 322 26.31 13.69 -4.46
CA LEU A 322 27.57 14.02 -5.12
C LEU A 322 27.65 15.52 -5.47
N ASP A 323 26.56 16.29 -5.29
CA ASP A 323 26.44 17.73 -5.57
C ASP A 323 25.84 18.57 -4.43
#